data_0e3e0f7c4eddc95d424056dcd378e221
#
_entry.id   0e3e0f7c4eddc95d424056dcd378e221
#
_cell.length_a   1.000
_cell.length_b   1.000
_cell.length_c   1.000
_cell.angle_alpha   90.00
_cell.angle_beta   90.00
_cell.angle_gamma   90.00
#
_symmetry.space_group_name_H-M   'P 1'
#
loop_
_entity.id
_entity.type
_entity.pdbx_description
1 polymer ?
#
loop_
_entity_poly.entity_id
_entity_poly.type
_entity_poly.pdbx_seq_one_letter_code
_entity_poly.pdbx_strand_id
1 'polypeptide(L)'
;MTTERKATLSIDGQAPVDFPIMTPTHGNDCVDIRTLGGKTGLFTYDSGFLSTASCKSKVTFIDGDKGELLYRGYPIEQLAEQCNFLEVTYLLKNGELPNAKQKTDFESTIKKHTMVHEQLTKFYSGFRRDAHPMAVMTGVVGALSAFYHDAMDFSDAEHRNIS
;
A
#
# COMPACT_ATOMS: atom_id res chain seq x y z
N MET A 1 -28.61 -17.85 2.10
CA MET A 1 -28.82 -16.48 1.59
C MET A 1 -28.36 -15.53 2.67
N THR A 2 -27.17 -15.00 2.58
CA THR A 2 -26.69 -13.97 3.50
C THR A 2 -27.45 -12.68 3.19
N THR A 3 -28.28 -12.24 4.12
CA THR A 3 -28.97 -10.95 4.01
C THR A 3 -27.89 -9.88 3.95
N GLU A 4 -27.74 -9.21 2.81
CA GLU A 4 -26.83 -8.10 2.68
C GLU A 4 -27.25 -7.01 3.66
N ARG A 5 -26.41 -6.71 4.63
CA ARG A 5 -26.63 -5.62 5.59
C ARG A 5 -26.55 -4.29 4.87
N LYS A 6 -27.46 -3.38 5.23
CA LYS A 6 -27.51 -2.05 4.64
C LYS A 6 -27.71 -0.98 5.71
N ALA A 7 -27.23 0.22 5.43
CA ALA A 7 -27.50 1.43 6.17
C ALA A 7 -28.47 2.30 5.33
N THR A 8 -29.49 2.85 5.96
CA THR A 8 -30.45 3.72 5.28
C THR A 8 -30.24 5.15 5.73
N LEU A 9 -30.00 6.05 4.79
CA LEU A 9 -29.90 7.50 5.01
C LEU A 9 -31.25 8.14 4.68
N SER A 10 -31.83 8.83 5.67
CA SER A 10 -33.05 9.65 5.50
C SER A 10 -32.65 11.12 5.47
N ILE A 11 -33.14 11.84 4.48
CA ILE A 11 -32.93 13.28 4.27
C ILE A 11 -34.28 13.93 4.13
N ASP A 12 -34.52 15.04 4.84
CA ASP A 12 -35.76 15.77 4.78
C ASP A 12 -36.09 16.20 3.34
N GLY A 13 -37.29 15.87 2.90
CA GLY A 13 -37.77 16.18 1.55
C GLY A 13 -37.29 15.23 0.44
N GLN A 14 -36.55 14.17 0.77
CA GLN A 14 -36.08 13.15 -0.17
C GLN A 14 -36.53 11.74 0.24
N ALA A 15 -36.60 10.83 -0.72
CA ALA A 15 -36.83 9.42 -0.42
C ALA A 15 -35.58 8.83 0.29
N PRO A 16 -35.75 7.92 1.28
CA PRO A 16 -34.63 7.24 1.93
C PRO A 16 -33.78 6.48 0.93
N VAL A 17 -32.43 6.51 1.15
CA VAL A 17 -31.45 5.86 0.26
C VAL A 17 -30.68 4.81 1.03
N ASP A 18 -30.62 3.61 0.47
CA ASP A 18 -29.87 2.49 1.05
C ASP A 18 -28.43 2.44 0.50
N PHE A 19 -27.49 2.14 1.42
CA PHE A 19 -26.08 1.94 1.14
C PHE A 19 -25.65 0.56 1.68
N PRO A 20 -24.88 -0.23 0.91
CA PRO A 20 -24.40 -1.51 1.39
C PRO A 20 -23.38 -1.36 2.53
N ILE A 21 -23.40 -2.30 3.47
CA ILE A 21 -22.40 -2.42 4.53
C ILE A 21 -21.37 -3.44 4.10
N MET A 22 -20.10 -3.03 4.09
CA MET A 22 -18.95 -3.91 3.85
C MET A 22 -18.39 -4.38 5.18
N THR A 23 -18.24 -5.70 5.34
CA THR A 23 -17.60 -6.32 6.51
C THR A 23 -16.21 -6.78 6.12
N PRO A 24 -15.14 -6.19 6.67
CA PRO A 24 -13.78 -6.64 6.41
C PRO A 24 -13.45 -7.92 7.22
N THR A 25 -12.35 -8.58 6.90
CA THR A 25 -11.84 -9.71 7.70
C THR A 25 -11.37 -9.25 9.08
N HIS A 26 -10.77 -8.05 9.14
CA HIS A 26 -10.36 -7.37 10.36
C HIS A 26 -10.79 -5.90 10.30
N GLY A 27 -11.14 -5.32 11.46
CA GLY A 27 -11.56 -3.94 11.59
C GLY A 27 -13.08 -3.77 11.64
N ASN A 28 -13.53 -2.52 11.62
CA ASN A 28 -14.93 -2.16 11.73
C ASN A 28 -15.68 -2.32 10.40
N ASP A 29 -16.98 -2.62 10.48
CA ASP A 29 -17.88 -2.54 9.33
C ASP A 29 -17.90 -1.12 8.74
N CYS A 30 -17.96 -1.03 7.42
CA CYS A 30 -17.97 0.25 6.72
C CYS A 30 -19.22 0.40 5.84
N VAL A 31 -19.80 1.58 5.83
CA VAL A 31 -20.87 1.93 4.88
C VAL A 31 -20.24 2.34 3.56
N ASP A 32 -20.63 1.70 2.47
CA ASP A 32 -20.15 2.06 1.12
C ASP A 32 -20.91 3.28 0.58
N ILE A 33 -20.31 4.45 0.71
CA ILE A 33 -20.90 5.73 0.32
C ILE A 33 -20.52 6.21 -1.09
N ARG A 34 -19.87 5.36 -1.92
CA ARG A 34 -19.43 5.77 -3.28
C ARG A 34 -20.53 6.34 -4.16
N THR A 35 -21.77 5.94 -3.94
CA THR A 35 -22.94 6.43 -4.70
C THR A 35 -23.68 7.58 -4.03
N LEU A 36 -23.24 8.06 -2.87
CA LEU A 36 -23.92 9.09 -2.09
C LEU A 36 -24.17 10.38 -2.91
N GLY A 37 -23.10 10.94 -3.48
CA GLY A 37 -23.20 12.18 -4.26
C GLY A 37 -24.17 12.08 -5.44
N GLY A 38 -24.09 10.97 -6.20
CA GLY A 38 -25.00 10.76 -7.35
C GLY A 38 -26.46 10.53 -6.98
N LYS A 39 -26.74 9.96 -5.81
CA LYS A 39 -28.10 9.67 -5.35
C LYS A 39 -28.75 10.82 -4.60
N THR A 40 -27.98 11.62 -3.89
CA THR A 40 -28.51 12.61 -2.93
C THR A 40 -28.01 14.04 -3.18
N GLY A 41 -26.96 14.22 -3.97
CA GLY A 41 -26.27 15.51 -4.14
C GLY A 41 -25.40 15.91 -2.95
N LEU A 42 -25.33 15.08 -1.89
CA LEU A 42 -24.56 15.36 -0.68
C LEU A 42 -23.18 14.71 -0.72
N PHE A 43 -22.25 15.30 0.01
CA PHE A 43 -20.92 14.75 0.30
C PHE A 43 -20.73 14.61 1.79
N THR A 44 -19.88 13.67 2.21
CA THR A 44 -19.46 13.54 3.60
C THR A 44 -18.34 14.53 3.92
N TYR A 45 -18.30 15.01 5.15
CA TYR A 45 -17.18 15.81 5.69
C TYR A 45 -16.63 15.11 6.91
N ASP A 46 -15.38 14.67 6.82
CA ASP A 46 -14.64 14.00 7.89
C ASP A 46 -13.16 14.36 7.74
N SER A 47 -12.76 15.48 8.37
CA SER A 47 -11.38 15.96 8.29
C SER A 47 -10.47 15.06 9.10
N GLY A 48 -9.52 14.39 8.43
CA GLY A 48 -8.57 13.47 9.07
C GLY A 48 -9.03 12.02 9.09
N PHE A 49 -10.13 11.68 8.43
CA PHE A 49 -10.61 10.30 8.27
C PHE A 49 -10.86 9.56 9.60
N LEU A 50 -11.39 10.28 10.60
CA LEU A 50 -11.66 9.72 11.93
C LEU A 50 -12.70 8.58 11.92
N SER A 51 -13.66 8.66 11.00
CA SER A 51 -14.73 7.67 10.84
C SER A 51 -14.89 7.20 9.40
N THR A 52 -13.92 7.46 8.54
CA THR A 52 -13.98 7.16 7.11
C THR A 52 -12.86 6.22 6.70
N ALA A 53 -13.20 5.06 6.18
CA ALA A 53 -12.25 4.16 5.55
C ALA A 53 -11.87 4.70 4.15
N SER A 54 -10.62 5.10 3.96
CA SER A 54 -10.13 5.71 2.72
C SER A 54 -9.87 4.71 1.60
N CYS A 55 -9.54 3.46 1.94
CA CYS A 55 -9.24 2.41 0.97
C CYS A 55 -9.51 1.00 1.52
N LYS A 56 -9.54 0.03 0.61
CA LYS A 56 -9.57 -1.39 0.93
C LYS A 56 -8.18 -1.98 0.72
N SER A 57 -7.58 -2.52 1.77
CA SER A 57 -6.26 -3.14 1.71
C SER A 57 -6.33 -4.63 2.05
N LYS A 58 -5.46 -5.43 1.40
CA LYS A 58 -5.16 -6.82 1.76
C LYS A 58 -3.74 -6.99 2.28
N VAL A 59 -3.03 -5.89 2.45
CA VAL A 59 -1.59 -5.91 2.75
C VAL A 59 -1.35 -5.73 4.24
N THR A 60 -1.94 -4.72 4.84
CA THR A 60 -1.65 -4.34 6.22
C THR A 60 -2.94 -4.13 6.99
N PHE A 61 -2.97 -4.61 8.22
CA PHE A 61 -3.96 -4.25 9.24
C PHE A 61 -3.24 -3.60 10.43
N ILE A 62 -3.79 -2.51 10.95
CA ILE A 62 -3.27 -1.80 12.12
C ILE A 62 -4.44 -1.51 13.07
N ASP A 63 -4.29 -1.91 14.32
CA ASP A 63 -5.15 -1.49 15.43
C ASP A 63 -4.25 -0.78 16.47
N GLY A 64 -4.26 0.56 16.42
CA GLY A 64 -3.40 1.37 17.30
C GLY A 64 -3.80 1.29 18.77
N ASP A 65 -5.08 1.07 19.08
CA ASP A 65 -5.58 0.97 20.46
C ASP A 65 -5.14 -0.35 21.11
N LYS A 66 -5.09 -1.42 20.33
CA LYS A 66 -4.61 -2.73 20.79
C LYS A 66 -3.12 -2.94 20.59
N GLY A 67 -2.45 -2.08 19.82
CA GLY A 67 -1.06 -2.26 19.45
C GLY A 67 -0.84 -3.43 18.50
N GLU A 68 -1.81 -3.76 17.64
CA GLU A 68 -1.77 -4.89 16.72
C GLU A 68 -1.38 -4.41 15.31
N LEU A 69 -0.37 -5.06 14.74
CA LEU A 69 0.06 -4.85 13.35
C LEU A 69 0.22 -6.19 12.65
N LEU A 70 -0.50 -6.37 11.54
CA LEU A 70 -0.41 -7.57 10.71
C LEU A 70 0.03 -7.21 9.29
N TYR A 71 0.97 -7.96 8.75
CA TYR A 71 1.33 -7.95 7.34
C TYR A 71 0.83 -9.21 6.65
N ARG A 72 -0.12 -9.08 5.72
CA ARG A 72 -0.78 -10.21 5.05
C ARG A 72 -1.39 -11.23 6.02
N GLY A 73 -1.73 -10.80 7.26
CA GLY A 73 -2.25 -11.64 8.33
C GLY A 73 -1.19 -12.21 9.28
N TYR A 74 0.09 -11.98 9.02
CA TYR A 74 1.19 -12.38 9.90
C TYR A 74 1.48 -11.28 10.94
N PRO A 75 1.54 -11.61 12.24
CA PRO A 75 1.91 -10.65 13.28
C PRO A 75 3.31 -10.10 13.07
N ILE A 76 3.48 -8.77 13.27
CA ILE A 76 4.76 -8.11 13.03
C ILE A 76 5.87 -8.65 13.94
N GLU A 77 5.54 -9.06 15.16
CA GLU A 77 6.51 -9.62 16.12
C GLU A 77 7.17 -10.89 15.57
N GLN A 78 6.36 -11.77 14.96
CA GLN A 78 6.87 -12.99 14.35
C GLN A 78 7.75 -12.71 13.13
N LEU A 79 7.34 -11.75 12.30
CA LEU A 79 8.12 -11.36 11.12
C LEU A 79 9.45 -10.72 11.51
N ALA A 80 9.46 -9.87 12.55
CA ALA A 80 10.67 -9.21 13.02
C ALA A 80 11.70 -10.18 13.59
N GLU A 81 11.24 -11.23 14.27
CA GLU A 81 12.11 -12.22 14.90
C GLU A 81 12.59 -13.32 13.93
N GLN A 82 11.74 -13.75 13.00
CA GLN A 82 11.94 -14.98 12.22
C GLN A 82 12.27 -14.74 10.74
N CYS A 83 12.02 -13.53 10.21
CA CYS A 83 12.19 -13.23 8.80
C CYS A 83 13.26 -12.17 8.57
N ASN A 84 13.91 -12.23 7.41
CA ASN A 84 14.77 -11.15 6.95
C ASN A 84 13.97 -10.15 6.07
N PHE A 85 14.60 -9.02 5.71
CA PHE A 85 13.99 -7.96 4.92
C PHE A 85 13.42 -8.45 3.58
N LEU A 86 14.15 -9.32 2.86
CA LEU A 86 13.70 -9.81 1.55
C LEU A 86 12.54 -10.79 1.66
N GLU A 87 12.45 -11.59 2.73
CA GLU A 87 11.30 -12.46 2.99
C GLU A 87 10.04 -11.64 3.26
N VAL A 88 10.15 -10.57 4.05
CA VAL A 88 9.02 -9.65 4.29
C VAL A 88 8.64 -8.90 3.01
N THR A 89 9.61 -8.48 2.21
CA THR A 89 9.36 -7.87 0.89
C THR A 89 8.60 -8.82 -0.03
N TYR A 90 9.02 -10.09 -0.06
CA TYR A 90 8.34 -11.13 -0.83
C TYR A 90 6.90 -11.34 -0.35
N LEU A 91 6.70 -11.43 0.98
CA LEU A 91 5.38 -11.57 1.60
C LEU A 91 4.44 -10.42 1.18
N LEU A 92 4.89 -9.18 1.32
CA LEU A 92 4.06 -8.01 1.00
C LEU A 92 3.67 -7.97 -0.48
N LYS A 93 4.59 -8.34 -1.38
CA LYS A 93 4.37 -8.37 -2.83
C LYS A 93 3.48 -9.54 -3.25
N ASN A 94 3.76 -10.75 -2.77
CA ASN A 94 3.16 -11.99 -3.28
C ASN A 94 2.00 -12.51 -2.41
N GLY A 95 1.88 -12.07 -1.16
CA GLY A 95 0.79 -12.40 -0.25
C GLY A 95 1.07 -13.55 0.72
N GLU A 96 2.13 -14.33 0.48
CA GLU A 96 2.56 -15.47 1.31
C GLU A 96 4.07 -15.44 1.50
N LEU A 97 4.57 -16.04 2.58
CA LEU A 97 6.00 -16.19 2.81
C LEU A 97 6.63 -17.12 1.76
N PRO A 98 7.87 -16.84 1.31
CA PRO A 98 8.52 -17.67 0.31
C PRO A 98 8.91 -19.04 0.87
N ASN A 99 8.75 -20.08 0.10
CA ASN A 99 9.44 -21.35 0.37
C ASN A 99 10.94 -21.23 0.06
N ALA A 100 11.74 -22.24 0.42
CA ALA A 100 13.20 -22.20 0.27
C ALA A 100 13.67 -21.89 -1.17
N LYS A 101 13.00 -22.44 -2.17
CA LYS A 101 13.32 -22.19 -3.60
C LYS A 101 12.97 -20.75 -3.98
N GLN A 102 11.75 -20.32 -3.67
CA GLN A 102 11.28 -18.95 -3.96
C GLN A 102 12.16 -17.89 -3.30
N LYS A 103 12.60 -18.12 -2.06
CA LYS A 103 13.54 -17.26 -1.36
C LYS A 103 14.86 -17.14 -2.13
N THR A 104 15.48 -18.26 -2.50
CA THR A 104 16.75 -18.28 -3.23
C THR A 104 16.63 -17.58 -4.57
N ASP A 105 15.57 -17.86 -5.34
CA ASP A 105 15.32 -17.26 -6.64
C ASP A 105 15.09 -15.75 -6.54
N PHE A 106 14.30 -15.31 -5.56
CA PHE A 106 14.02 -13.89 -5.30
C PHE A 106 15.29 -13.13 -4.86
N GLU A 107 16.06 -13.68 -3.91
CA GLU A 107 17.33 -13.09 -3.48
C GLU A 107 18.34 -12.98 -4.64
N SER A 108 18.42 -14.01 -5.48
CA SER A 108 19.26 -13.99 -6.67
C SER A 108 18.84 -12.92 -7.66
N THR A 109 17.53 -12.75 -7.87
CA THR A 109 16.99 -11.72 -8.75
C THR A 109 17.34 -10.32 -8.24
N ILE A 110 17.08 -10.04 -6.96
CA ILE A 110 17.42 -8.75 -6.36
C ILE A 110 18.92 -8.46 -6.48
N LYS A 111 19.78 -9.43 -6.14
CA LYS A 111 21.26 -9.26 -6.22
C LYS A 111 21.73 -8.91 -7.64
N LYS A 112 21.09 -9.45 -8.67
CA LYS A 112 21.44 -9.17 -10.07
C LYS A 112 20.98 -7.78 -10.53
N HIS A 113 20.01 -7.16 -9.86
CA HIS A 113 19.43 -5.87 -10.21
C HIS A 113 19.85 -4.73 -9.25
N THR A 114 20.93 -4.91 -8.48
CA THR A 114 21.44 -3.88 -7.57
C THR A 114 22.42 -2.90 -8.22
N MET A 115 22.83 -3.14 -9.45
CA MET A 115 23.75 -2.24 -10.16
C MET A 115 23.00 -1.00 -10.66
N VAL A 116 23.55 0.16 -10.34
CA VAL A 116 23.01 1.45 -10.78
C VAL A 116 23.96 2.13 -11.77
N HIS A 117 23.43 3.07 -12.54
CA HIS A 117 24.23 3.83 -13.51
C HIS A 117 25.38 4.59 -12.83
N GLU A 118 26.58 4.56 -13.39
CA GLU A 118 27.78 5.15 -12.79
C GLU A 118 27.65 6.66 -12.49
N GLN A 119 26.87 7.38 -13.27
CA GLN A 119 26.62 8.82 -13.07
C GLN A 119 25.86 9.12 -11.79
N LEU A 120 25.16 8.13 -11.20
CA LEU A 120 24.49 8.30 -9.92
C LEU A 120 25.49 8.60 -8.80
N THR A 121 26.71 8.06 -8.87
CA THR A 121 27.79 8.37 -7.92
C THR A 121 28.15 9.85 -7.97
N LYS A 122 28.19 10.45 -9.17
CA LYS A 122 28.44 11.90 -9.33
C LYS A 122 27.28 12.72 -8.77
N PHE A 123 26.06 12.26 -8.94
CA PHE A 123 24.88 12.93 -8.37
C PHE A 123 24.95 12.97 -6.83
N TYR A 124 25.35 11.87 -6.20
CA TYR A 124 25.57 11.84 -4.76
C TYR A 124 26.63 12.85 -4.29
N SER A 125 27.70 13.04 -5.04
CA SER A 125 28.77 13.96 -4.66
C SER A 125 28.37 15.44 -4.73
N GLY A 126 27.24 15.76 -5.37
CA GLY A 126 26.66 17.10 -5.44
C GLY A 126 25.93 17.54 -4.17
N PHE A 127 25.60 16.63 -3.28
CA PHE A 127 24.95 16.99 -2.02
C PHE A 127 25.95 17.53 -1.01
N ARG A 128 25.46 18.39 -0.11
CA ARG A 128 26.26 18.86 1.03
C ARG A 128 26.52 17.69 1.98
N ARG A 129 27.67 17.71 2.66
CA ARG A 129 28.05 16.64 3.61
C ARG A 129 27.16 16.57 4.85
N ASP A 130 26.50 17.67 5.19
CA ASP A 130 25.54 17.80 6.30
C ASP A 130 24.08 17.69 5.84
N ALA A 131 23.82 17.27 4.60
CA ALA A 131 22.47 17.08 4.11
C ALA A 131 21.73 15.96 4.86
N HIS A 132 20.45 16.18 5.15
CA HIS A 132 19.64 15.16 5.82
C HIS A 132 19.50 13.91 4.92
N PRO A 133 19.76 12.69 5.43
CA PRO A 133 19.74 11.46 4.62
C PRO A 133 18.45 11.23 3.84
N MET A 134 17.29 11.59 4.41
CA MET A 134 16.00 11.45 3.72
C MET A 134 15.83 12.45 2.56
N ALA A 135 16.41 13.66 2.66
CA ALA A 135 16.42 14.60 1.55
C ALA A 135 17.28 14.08 0.40
N VAL A 136 18.44 13.49 0.71
CA VAL A 136 19.31 12.82 -0.27
C VAL A 136 18.57 11.66 -0.92
N MET A 137 17.95 10.78 -0.12
CA MET A 137 17.17 9.63 -0.59
C MET A 137 16.07 10.07 -1.57
N THR A 138 15.29 11.08 -1.21
CA THR A 138 14.22 11.62 -2.06
C THR A 138 14.78 12.10 -3.41
N GLY A 139 15.88 12.87 -3.38
CA GLY A 139 16.52 13.36 -4.60
C GLY A 139 17.06 12.23 -5.47
N VAL A 140 17.70 11.23 -4.88
CA VAL A 140 18.30 10.10 -5.61
C VAL A 140 17.23 9.21 -6.23
N VAL A 141 16.16 8.87 -5.49
CA VAL A 141 15.06 8.07 -6.03
C VAL A 141 14.37 8.80 -7.19
N GLY A 142 14.16 10.12 -7.06
CA GLY A 142 13.65 10.92 -8.18
C GLY A 142 14.60 10.94 -9.38
N ALA A 143 15.92 11.02 -9.16
CA ALA A 143 16.92 11.00 -10.22
C ALA A 143 16.98 9.65 -10.97
N LEU A 144 16.69 8.52 -10.29
CA LEU A 144 16.66 7.20 -10.93
C LEU A 144 15.71 7.15 -12.13
N SER A 145 14.59 7.86 -12.10
CA SER A 145 13.64 7.91 -13.21
C SER A 145 14.25 8.51 -14.49
N ALA A 146 15.26 9.39 -14.36
CA ALA A 146 15.97 9.96 -15.49
C ALA A 146 17.03 9.02 -16.09
N PHE A 147 17.46 8.01 -15.35
CA PHE A 147 18.41 6.99 -15.82
C PHE A 147 17.72 5.74 -16.36
N TYR A 148 16.49 5.44 -15.89
CA TYR A 148 15.74 4.21 -16.20
C TYR A 148 14.31 4.54 -16.66
N HIS A 149 14.18 5.43 -17.66
CA HIS A 149 12.89 5.93 -18.14
C HIS A 149 12.11 4.92 -19.01
N ASP A 150 12.76 3.89 -19.53
CA ASP A 150 12.11 2.87 -20.38
C ASP A 150 11.07 2.01 -19.62
N ALA A 151 11.16 1.98 -18.28
CA ALA A 151 10.24 1.25 -17.42
C ALA A 151 9.03 2.07 -16.92
N MET A 152 8.75 3.23 -17.51
CA MET A 152 7.70 4.14 -17.05
C MET A 152 6.28 3.80 -17.56
N ASP A 153 6.14 2.87 -18.48
CA ASP A 153 4.82 2.44 -18.94
C ASP A 153 4.25 1.32 -18.04
N PHE A 154 3.49 1.75 -17.04
CA PHE A 154 2.80 0.82 -16.12
C PHE A 154 1.65 0.03 -16.76
N SER A 155 1.24 0.34 -18.00
CA SER A 155 0.25 -0.44 -18.71
C SER A 155 0.85 -1.73 -19.28
N ASP A 156 2.14 -1.76 -19.55
CA ASP A 156 2.87 -2.93 -20.01
C ASP A 156 3.22 -3.88 -18.86
N ALA A 157 2.85 -5.15 -19.00
CA ALA A 157 3.12 -6.18 -17.99
C ALA A 157 4.62 -6.51 -17.85
N GLU A 158 5.39 -6.38 -18.93
CA GLU A 158 6.84 -6.62 -18.92
C GLU A 158 7.56 -5.48 -18.19
N HIS A 159 7.18 -4.24 -18.44
CA HIS A 159 7.73 -3.07 -17.74
C HIS A 159 7.43 -3.10 -16.23
N ARG A 160 6.23 -3.55 -15.81
CA ARG A 160 5.90 -3.71 -14.38
C ARG A 160 6.76 -4.75 -13.65
N ASN A 161 7.34 -5.71 -14.35
CA ASN A 161 8.19 -6.74 -13.76
C ASN A 161 9.67 -6.33 -13.66
N ILE A 162 10.07 -5.29 -14.37
CA ILE A 162 11.44 -4.75 -14.41
C ILE A 162 11.60 -3.63 -13.36
N SER A 163 10.56 -2.89 -13.07
CA SER A 163 10.53 -1.81 -12.07
C SER A 163 10.18 -2.34 -10.67
#